data_af17a56a14961b90338e4fd4c55bfbdf
#
_entry.id   af17a56a14961b90338e4fd4c55bfbdf
#
_cell.length_a   1.000
_cell.length_b   1.000
_cell.length_c   1.000
_cell.angle_alpha   90.00
_cell.angle_beta   90.00
_cell.angle_gamma   90.00
#
_symmetry.space_group_name_H-M   'P 1'
#
loop_
_entity.id
_entity.type
_entity.pdbx_description
1 polymer ?
#
loop_
_entity_poly.entity_id
_entity_poly.type
_entity_poly.pdbx_seq_one_letter_code
_entity_poly.pdbx_strand_id
1 'polypeptide(L)'
;MIRGEVQGVGYRFFAQRAAARHQVVGYVRNRADGTVEALAEGPAHDVEEFKNDLAAGPQWAAVDNVEEINLDPTGNYSSFRIER
;
A
#
# COMPACT_ATOMS: atom_id res chain seq x y z
N MET A 1 -4.91 0.64 6.07
CA MET A 1 -6.05 1.30 5.40
C MET A 1 -5.70 2.72 5.03
N ILE A 2 -5.92 3.06 3.81
CA ILE A 2 -5.60 4.39 3.28
C ILE A 2 -6.90 5.08 2.92
N ARG A 3 -7.13 6.27 3.51
CA ARG A 3 -8.33 7.06 3.31
C ARG A 3 -7.99 8.32 2.56
N GLY A 4 -8.96 8.81 1.78
CA GLY A 4 -8.83 10.02 1.00
C GLY A 4 -9.29 9.79 -0.43
N GLU A 5 -8.83 10.63 -1.33
CA GLU A 5 -9.11 10.49 -2.76
C GLU A 5 -8.06 9.59 -3.39
N VAL A 6 -8.22 8.27 -3.17
CA VAL A 6 -7.21 7.27 -3.53
C VAL A 6 -7.72 6.22 -4.51
N GLN A 7 -9.03 6.16 -4.78
CA GLN A 7 -9.57 5.24 -5.79
C GLN A 7 -9.77 5.98 -7.11
N GLY A 8 -9.60 5.25 -8.22
CA GLY A 8 -9.85 5.79 -9.54
C GLY A 8 -8.77 6.73 -10.07
N VAL A 9 -7.62 6.82 -9.40
CA VAL A 9 -6.53 7.74 -9.76
C VAL A 9 -5.20 7.02 -9.98
N GLY A 10 -5.24 5.70 -10.18
CA GLY A 10 -4.01 4.92 -10.38
C GLY A 10 -3.21 4.69 -9.11
N TYR A 11 -3.83 4.83 -7.95
CA TYR A 11 -3.14 4.70 -6.67
C TYR A 11 -2.58 3.29 -6.46
N ARG A 12 -3.32 2.26 -6.90
CA ARG A 12 -2.84 0.88 -6.78
C ARG A 12 -1.57 0.63 -7.58
N PHE A 13 -1.45 1.21 -8.77
CA PHE A 13 -0.22 1.13 -9.56
C PHE A 13 0.93 1.88 -8.88
N PHE A 14 0.63 3.03 -8.30
CA PHE A 14 1.61 3.78 -7.51
C PHE A 14 2.14 2.91 -6.36
N ALA A 15 1.24 2.25 -5.62
CA ALA A 15 1.60 1.39 -4.50
C ALA A 15 2.48 0.23 -4.97
N GLN A 16 2.13 -0.40 -6.10
CA GLN A 16 2.91 -1.51 -6.63
C GLN A 16 4.34 -1.08 -6.99
N ARG A 17 4.50 0.08 -7.60
CA ARG A 17 5.83 0.59 -7.94
C ARG A 17 6.63 0.94 -6.70
N ALA A 18 5.98 1.50 -5.68
CA ALA A 18 6.63 1.78 -4.41
C ALA A 18 7.12 0.50 -3.74
N ALA A 19 6.28 -0.55 -3.76
CA ALA A 19 6.66 -1.85 -3.20
C ALA A 19 7.88 -2.43 -3.90
N ALA A 20 7.95 -2.29 -5.22
CA ALA A 20 9.10 -2.78 -5.98
C ALA A 20 10.40 -2.07 -5.60
N ARG A 21 10.32 -0.75 -5.30
CA ARG A 21 11.50 0.00 -4.88
C ARG A 21 12.02 -0.42 -3.52
N HIS A 22 11.14 -0.91 -2.66
CA HIS A 22 11.46 -1.21 -1.26
C HIS A 22 11.49 -2.70 -0.94
N GLN A 23 11.46 -3.56 -1.96
CA GLN A 23 11.51 -5.01 -1.77
C GLN A 23 10.42 -5.53 -0.82
N VAL A 24 9.22 -4.99 -0.96
CA VAL A 24 8.06 -5.35 -0.17
C VAL A 24 7.15 -6.24 -1.00
N VAL A 25 6.61 -7.28 -0.37
CA VAL A 25 5.62 -8.17 -0.99
C VAL A 25 4.29 -8.04 -0.28
N GLY A 26 3.21 -8.48 -0.91
CA GLY A 26 1.87 -8.38 -0.36
C GLY A 26 0.85 -8.02 -1.43
N TYR A 27 -0.08 -7.14 -1.10
CA TYR A 27 -1.12 -6.73 -2.05
C TYR A 27 -1.66 -5.34 -1.74
N VAL A 28 -2.36 -4.79 -2.71
CA VAL A 28 -3.15 -3.57 -2.56
C VAL A 28 -4.47 -3.76 -3.28
N ARG A 29 -5.57 -3.32 -2.66
CA ARG A 29 -6.90 -3.43 -3.25
C ARG A 29 -7.79 -2.27 -2.84
N ASN A 30 -8.76 -1.94 -3.70
CA ASN A 30 -9.81 -0.99 -3.37
C ASN A 30 -10.87 -1.69 -2.51
N ARG A 31 -11.42 -0.96 -1.56
CA ARG A 31 -12.53 -1.45 -0.73
C ARG A 31 -13.82 -0.74 -1.13
N ALA A 32 -14.94 -1.38 -0.80
CA ALA A 32 -16.25 -0.83 -1.14
C ALA A 32 -16.54 0.50 -0.45
N ASP A 33 -15.91 0.76 0.68
CA ASP A 33 -16.13 2.00 1.45
C ASP A 33 -15.30 3.19 0.94
N GLY A 34 -14.60 3.04 -0.17
CA GLY A 34 -13.78 4.10 -0.75
C GLY A 34 -12.34 4.12 -0.27
N THR A 35 -11.99 3.29 0.70
CA THR A 35 -10.60 3.19 1.16
C THR A 35 -9.80 2.23 0.31
N VAL A 36 -8.48 2.28 0.46
CA VAL A 36 -7.55 1.32 -0.14
C VAL A 36 -6.90 0.54 0.99
N GLU A 37 -6.87 -0.77 0.84
CA GLU A 37 -6.21 -1.68 1.77
C GLU A 37 -4.90 -2.14 1.17
N ALA A 38 -3.82 -2.05 1.94
CA ALA A 38 -2.53 -2.59 1.53
C ALA A 38 -1.99 -3.49 2.63
N LEU A 39 -1.45 -4.64 2.23
CA LEU A 39 -0.72 -5.51 3.13
C LEU A 39 0.71 -5.60 2.65
N ALA A 40 1.67 -5.41 3.54
CA ALA A 40 3.07 -5.33 3.19
C ALA A 40 3.90 -6.20 4.12
N GLU A 41 4.75 -7.03 3.53
CA GLU A 41 5.70 -7.87 4.26
C GLU A 41 7.09 -7.66 3.69
N GLY A 42 8.08 -7.59 4.57
CA GLY A 42 9.46 -7.41 4.18
C GLY A 42 10.30 -6.96 5.38
N PRO A 43 11.58 -6.60 5.15
CA PRO A 43 12.39 -6.04 6.24
C PRO A 43 11.73 -4.79 6.82
N ALA A 44 11.85 -4.61 8.13
CA ALA A 44 11.14 -3.54 8.84
C ALA A 44 11.42 -2.16 8.24
N HIS A 45 12.67 -1.87 7.88
CA HIS A 45 13.03 -0.60 7.26
C HIS A 45 12.31 -0.40 5.93
N ASP A 46 12.26 -1.44 5.11
CA ASP A 46 11.62 -1.37 3.79
C ASP A 46 10.11 -1.16 3.91
N VAL A 47 9.48 -1.83 4.86
CA VAL A 47 8.04 -1.67 5.11
C VAL A 47 7.75 -0.24 5.57
N GLU A 48 8.58 0.33 6.43
CA GLU A 48 8.41 1.70 6.91
C GLU A 48 8.54 2.70 5.76
N GLU A 49 9.55 2.54 4.89
CA GLU A 49 9.74 3.40 3.73
C GLU A 49 8.56 3.28 2.77
N PHE A 50 8.06 2.06 2.56
CA PHE A 50 6.88 1.83 1.74
C PHE A 50 5.66 2.56 2.31
N LYS A 51 5.45 2.47 3.62
CA LYS A 51 4.34 3.16 4.28
C LYS A 51 4.45 4.68 4.09
N ASN A 52 5.65 5.23 4.22
CA ASN A 52 5.87 6.66 4.02
C ASN A 52 5.53 7.08 2.60
N ASP A 53 5.87 6.27 1.60
CA ASP A 53 5.51 6.55 0.21
C ASP A 53 4.00 6.54 0.02
N LEU A 54 3.31 5.58 0.63
CA LEU A 54 1.85 5.50 0.53
C LEU A 54 1.19 6.72 1.18
N ALA A 55 1.72 7.19 2.30
CA ALA A 55 1.16 8.35 3.00
C ALA A 55 1.37 9.63 2.20
N ALA A 56 2.51 9.77 1.53
CA ALA A 56 2.78 10.93 0.67
C ALA A 56 1.90 10.91 -0.58
N GLY A 57 1.70 9.72 -1.15
CA GLY A 57 0.90 9.53 -2.33
C GLY A 57 1.49 10.16 -3.58
N PRO A 58 0.90 9.85 -4.75
CA PRO A 58 1.22 10.57 -5.98
C PRO A 58 0.54 11.94 -5.98
N GLN A 59 0.99 12.81 -6.88
CA GLN A 59 0.48 14.19 -6.95
C GLN A 59 -1.03 14.27 -7.20
N TRP A 60 -1.57 13.29 -7.91
CA TRP A 60 -2.98 13.30 -8.32
C TRP A 60 -3.90 12.59 -7.33
N ALA A 61 -3.39 12.16 -6.21
CA ALA A 61 -4.19 11.57 -5.13
C ALA A 61 -4.11 12.44 -3.89
N ALA A 62 -5.14 12.39 -3.08
CA ALA A 62 -5.15 13.10 -1.80
C ALA A 62 -5.30 12.06 -0.69
N VAL A 63 -4.23 11.83 0.05
CA VAL A 63 -4.22 10.89 1.17
C VAL A 63 -4.49 11.67 2.44
N ASP A 64 -5.64 11.40 3.07
CA ASP A 64 -6.03 12.08 4.31
C ASP A 64 -5.50 11.38 5.54
N ASN A 65 -5.45 10.06 5.51
CA ASN A 65 -5.07 9.28 6.69
C ASN A 65 -4.60 7.89 6.27
N VAL A 66 -3.61 7.38 6.98
CA VAL A 66 -3.14 5.99 6.85
C VAL A 66 -3.24 5.34 8.22
N GLU A 67 -4.10 4.33 8.34
CA GLU A 67 -4.23 3.55 9.57
C GLU A 67 -3.38 2.28 9.42
N GLU A 68 -2.54 2.02 10.40
CA GLU A 68 -1.62 0.90 10.37
C GLU A 68 -1.98 -0.10 11.47
N ILE A 69 -2.01 -1.38 11.08
CA ILE A 69 -2.13 -2.49 12.04
C ILE A 69 -0.95 -3.41 11.80
N ASN A 70 -0.16 -3.66 12.84
CA ASN A 70 0.98 -4.55 12.76
C ASN A 70 0.53 -5.98 13.00
N LEU A 71 0.81 -6.86 12.02
CA LEU A 71 0.47 -8.27 12.08
C LEU A 71 1.75 -9.08 11.90
N ASP A 72 1.74 -10.32 12.38
CA ASP A 72 2.85 -11.23 12.15
C ASP A 72 2.93 -11.57 10.66
N PRO A 73 4.14 -11.59 10.08
CA PRO A 73 4.29 -11.97 8.67
C PRO A 73 3.81 -13.39 8.43
N THR A 74 3.11 -13.60 7.30
CA THR A 74 2.60 -14.91 6.93
C THR A 74 3.57 -15.72 6.09
N GLY A 75 4.46 -15.04 5.36
CA GLY A 75 5.35 -15.70 4.42
C GLY A 75 4.64 -16.21 3.16
N ASN A 76 3.38 -15.82 2.94
CA ASN A 76 2.57 -16.35 1.85
C ASN A 76 2.73 -15.60 0.54
N TYR A 77 3.46 -14.49 0.52
CA TYR A 77 3.56 -13.63 -0.66
C TYR A 77 4.95 -13.72 -1.28
N SER A 78 4.99 -13.86 -2.60
CA SER A 78 6.25 -13.87 -3.34
C SER A 78 6.44 -12.60 -4.18
N SER A 79 5.40 -11.76 -4.27
CA SER A 79 5.44 -10.50 -5.01
C SER A 79 4.42 -9.55 -4.42
N PHE A 80 4.40 -8.31 -4.91
CA PHE A 80 3.38 -7.35 -4.53
C PHE A 80 2.38 -7.26 -5.68
N ARG A 81 1.10 -7.51 -5.38
CA ARG A 81 0.07 -7.63 -6.40
C ARG A 81 -1.04 -6.60 -6.21
N ILE A 82 -1.59 -6.16 -7.34
CA ILE A 82 -2.82 -5.37 -7.36
C ILE A 82 -3.97 -6.36 -7.39
N GLU A 83 -4.85 -6.27 -6.40
CA GLU A 83 -6.04 -7.10 -6.31
C GLU A 83 -7.29 -6.30 -6.59
N ARG A 84 -8.30 -6.98 -7.03
CA ARG A 84 -9.58 -6.36 -7.35
C ARG A 84 -10.61 -6.58 -6.27
#